data_6bd7d3838e4534a722407ce11c93637b
#
_entry.id   6bd7d3838e4534a722407ce11c93637b
#
_cell.length_a   1.000
_cell.length_b   1.000
_cell.length_c   1.000
_cell.angle_alpha   90.00
_cell.angle_beta   90.00
_cell.angle_gamma   90.00
#
_symmetry.space_group_name_H-M   'P 1'
#
loop_
_entity.id
_entity.type
_entity.pdbx_description
1 polymer ?
#
loop_
_entity_poly.entity_id
_entity_poly.type
_entity_poly.pdbx_seq_one_letter_code
_entity_poly.pdbx_strand_id
1 'polypeptide(L)'
;MQLSIIIVSYNVRALLAQCMASIKMAAKDLEYEIIVVDNNSKDDSQTYFTTNNTGITFIWNKENLGFAKANNVGLSLAKGSSILFLNPDTIVTQNCLEGCLDHLNVTQNCGAVGVQMIDGAGCFLPESKRNIPGLRSSFFYFSGLSKLATRSSFFNAYHAGNIRQDSRKEVPVLSGAFMMARTEVIKKAGGFDPRYFMYGEDVDLSITIGKLGLKNWYLGDLKILHYKGESSKEKNEKYYEIFFQAMKLFLKKHNGYWSGKMKSVFIEVTKNFYKLNFKLRKKSTTNNSIIKYAAVSVFCAESEQEKINAMNSENHFADQLSYLEEGNFTHNYNTAVIYSTTLYTYSFIIESITKAKSQYSIYIFDPETGTIIGSNGKLSTAVILYLD
;
A
#
# COMPACT_ATOMS: atom_id res chain seq x y z
N MET A 1 25.51 -4.48 2.16
CA MET A 1 24.06 -4.20 2.29
C MET A 1 23.47 -3.98 0.91
N GLN A 2 22.57 -4.87 0.47
CA GLN A 2 21.97 -4.80 -0.87
C GLN A 2 20.72 -3.90 -0.87
N LEU A 3 19.92 -3.93 0.20
CA LEU A 3 18.61 -3.28 0.25
C LEU A 3 18.36 -2.60 1.60
N SER A 4 17.98 -1.32 1.57
CA SER A 4 17.38 -0.64 2.72
C SER A 4 15.89 -0.46 2.46
N ILE A 5 15.05 -0.97 3.37
CA ILE A 5 13.59 -0.87 3.31
C ILE A 5 13.15 0.21 4.29
N ILE A 6 12.57 1.29 3.77
CA ILE A 6 12.13 2.44 4.55
C ILE A 6 10.60 2.40 4.65
N ILE A 7 10.09 2.38 5.88
CA ILE A 7 8.67 2.30 6.18
C ILE A 7 8.29 3.50 7.06
N VAL A 8 7.32 4.29 6.61
CA VAL A 8 6.74 5.37 7.43
C VAL A 8 5.45 4.86 8.06
N SER A 9 5.40 4.87 9.39
CA SER A 9 4.26 4.36 10.18
C SER A 9 3.49 5.49 10.87
N TYR A 10 2.16 5.34 10.96
CA TYR A 10 1.31 6.21 11.77
C TYR A 10 0.00 5.51 12.16
N ASN A 11 -0.13 5.12 13.44
CA ASN A 11 -1.31 4.45 14.03
C ASN A 11 -1.74 3.16 13.31
N VAL A 12 -0.80 2.26 13.02
CA VAL A 12 -1.05 1.01 12.26
C VAL A 12 -0.21 -0.17 12.78
N ARG A 13 -0.09 -0.33 14.11
CA ARG A 13 0.75 -1.33 14.78
C ARG A 13 0.68 -2.73 14.14
N ALA A 14 -0.51 -3.30 14.03
CA ALA A 14 -0.68 -4.68 13.55
C ALA A 14 -0.28 -4.84 12.09
N LEU A 15 -0.67 -3.89 11.25
CA LEU A 15 -0.31 -3.90 9.82
C LEU A 15 1.20 -3.76 9.63
N LEU A 16 1.84 -2.87 10.40
CA LEU A 16 3.30 -2.72 10.40
C LEU A 16 3.97 -4.03 10.84
N ALA A 17 3.48 -4.69 11.89
CA ALA A 17 4.02 -5.96 12.36
C ALA A 17 3.93 -7.03 11.26
N GLN A 18 2.76 -7.19 10.62
CA GLN A 18 2.57 -8.14 9.53
C GLN A 18 3.41 -7.79 8.29
N CYS A 19 3.54 -6.50 7.96
CA CYS A 19 4.42 -6.03 6.88
C CYS A 19 5.87 -6.46 7.14
N MET A 20 6.39 -6.22 8.35
CA MET A 20 7.74 -6.61 8.74
C MET A 20 7.94 -8.13 8.75
N ALA A 21 6.95 -8.91 9.19
CA ALA A 21 6.99 -10.37 9.10
C ALA A 21 7.08 -10.84 7.64
N SER A 22 6.30 -10.24 6.74
CA SER A 22 6.37 -10.55 5.31
C SER A 22 7.73 -10.20 4.70
N ILE A 23 8.35 -9.09 5.10
CA ILE A 23 9.69 -8.69 4.67
C ILE A 23 10.73 -9.72 5.14
N LYS A 24 10.71 -10.12 6.40
CA LYS A 24 11.65 -11.12 6.94
C LYS A 24 11.60 -12.42 6.14
N MET A 25 10.40 -12.90 5.81
CA MET A 25 10.23 -14.10 4.99
C MET A 25 10.68 -13.89 3.54
N ALA A 26 10.36 -12.71 2.96
CA ALA A 26 10.68 -12.40 1.57
C ALA A 26 12.17 -12.12 1.34
N ALA A 27 12.86 -11.59 2.32
CA ALA A 27 14.26 -11.15 2.21
C ALA A 27 15.26 -12.08 2.90
N LYS A 28 14.88 -13.33 3.24
CA LYS A 28 15.72 -14.27 4.00
C LYS A 28 17.09 -14.53 3.34
N ASP A 29 17.17 -14.46 2.02
CA ASP A 29 18.38 -14.71 1.24
C ASP A 29 19.06 -13.39 0.80
N LEU A 30 18.61 -12.24 1.29
CA LEU A 30 19.14 -10.91 0.97
C LEU A 30 19.89 -10.29 2.14
N GLU A 31 20.90 -9.51 1.84
CA GLU A 31 21.53 -8.62 2.82
C GLU A 31 20.76 -7.29 2.90
N TYR A 32 19.89 -7.15 3.90
CA TYR A 32 18.96 -6.03 4.01
C TYR A 32 18.91 -5.41 5.40
N GLU A 33 18.34 -4.22 5.48
CA GLU A 33 17.93 -3.56 6.72
C GLU A 33 16.51 -3.01 6.59
N ILE A 34 15.82 -2.92 7.72
CA ILE A 34 14.52 -2.24 7.83
C ILE A 34 14.71 -0.99 8.69
N ILE A 35 14.25 0.14 8.18
CA ILE A 35 14.23 1.43 8.85
C ILE A 35 12.77 1.88 8.95
N VAL A 36 12.22 1.87 10.15
CA VAL A 36 10.86 2.34 10.42
C VAL A 36 10.90 3.74 11.00
N VAL A 37 10.21 4.66 10.35
CA VAL A 37 10.04 6.04 10.84
C VAL A 37 8.60 6.20 11.31
N ASP A 38 8.40 6.19 12.61
CA ASP A 38 7.09 6.40 13.22
C ASP A 38 6.79 7.89 13.34
N ASN A 39 5.67 8.32 12.79
CA ASN A 39 5.23 9.70 12.73
C ASN A 39 4.41 10.12 13.96
N ASN A 40 4.88 9.78 15.18
CA ASN A 40 4.19 10.09 16.44
C ASN A 40 2.84 9.35 16.55
N SER A 41 2.86 8.05 16.36
CA SER A 41 1.68 7.18 16.60
C SER A 41 1.14 7.32 18.02
N LYS A 42 -0.17 7.18 18.15
CA LYS A 42 -0.89 7.27 19.43
C LYS A 42 -1.51 5.94 19.85
N ASP A 43 -1.36 4.92 19.01
CA ASP A 43 -1.58 3.54 19.40
C ASP A 43 -0.40 3.02 20.22
N ASP A 44 -0.39 1.76 20.58
CA ASP A 44 0.66 1.12 21.37
C ASP A 44 1.91 0.71 20.55
N SER A 45 2.08 1.21 19.32
CA SER A 45 3.20 0.87 18.43
C SER A 45 4.56 1.01 19.13
N GLN A 46 4.81 2.14 19.80
CA GLN A 46 6.10 2.38 20.43
C GLN A 46 6.40 1.35 21.52
N THR A 47 5.45 1.10 22.41
CA THR A 47 5.60 0.11 23.49
C THR A 47 5.83 -1.28 22.90
N TYR A 48 4.97 -1.70 21.95
CA TYR A 48 5.05 -3.00 21.32
C TYR A 48 6.40 -3.27 20.65
N PHE A 49 6.85 -2.36 19.78
CA PHE A 49 8.08 -2.56 19.02
C PHE A 49 9.36 -2.31 19.84
N THR A 50 9.30 -1.55 20.93
CA THR A 50 10.43 -1.41 21.84
C THR A 50 10.65 -2.71 22.63
N THR A 51 9.57 -3.37 23.05
CA THR A 51 9.65 -4.63 23.80
C THR A 51 10.05 -5.80 22.89
N ASN A 52 9.54 -5.82 21.66
CA ASN A 52 9.73 -6.90 20.66
C ASN A 52 10.78 -6.53 19.60
N ASN A 53 11.82 -5.79 19.95
CA ASN A 53 12.83 -5.34 18.99
C ASN A 53 13.63 -6.50 18.42
N THR A 54 13.62 -6.62 17.11
CA THR A 54 14.20 -7.72 16.34
C THR A 54 15.33 -7.25 15.40
N GLY A 55 16.12 -6.26 15.83
CA GLY A 55 17.22 -5.72 15.01
C GLY A 55 16.80 -4.72 13.95
N ILE A 56 15.57 -4.20 14.02
CA ILE A 56 15.05 -3.16 13.14
C ILE A 56 15.39 -1.79 13.71
N THR A 57 15.75 -0.84 12.83
CA THR A 57 16.00 0.54 13.22
C THR A 57 14.69 1.30 13.29
N PHE A 58 14.28 1.73 14.51
CA PHE A 58 13.11 2.58 14.72
C PHE A 58 13.52 4.02 15.01
N ILE A 59 12.82 4.97 14.37
CA ILE A 59 12.93 6.41 14.62
C ILE A 59 11.56 6.90 15.07
N TRP A 60 11.46 7.35 16.32
CA TRP A 60 10.22 7.84 16.92
C TRP A 60 10.19 9.37 16.82
N ASN A 61 9.42 9.89 15.86
CA ASN A 61 9.24 11.34 15.70
C ASN A 61 8.38 11.90 16.84
N LYS A 62 8.68 13.13 17.26
CA LYS A 62 7.90 13.84 18.29
C LYS A 62 6.60 14.44 17.72
N GLU A 63 6.49 14.55 16.41
CA GLU A 63 5.35 15.07 15.68
C GLU A 63 5.18 14.33 14.34
N ASN A 64 4.00 14.44 13.73
CA ASN A 64 3.77 13.88 12.40
C ASN A 64 4.37 14.81 11.33
N LEU A 65 5.52 14.42 10.79
CA LEU A 65 6.26 15.17 9.76
C LEU A 65 5.63 15.06 8.36
N GLY A 66 4.65 14.17 8.18
CA GLY A 66 4.13 13.77 6.87
C GLY A 66 5.00 12.73 6.18
N PHE A 67 4.52 12.22 5.03
CA PHE A 67 5.13 11.07 4.35
C PHE A 67 6.50 11.42 3.74
N ALA A 68 6.61 12.54 3.04
CA ALA A 68 7.84 12.92 2.33
C ALA A 68 9.02 13.16 3.27
N LYS A 69 8.83 13.97 4.33
CA LYS A 69 9.90 14.26 5.30
C LYS A 69 10.31 13.01 6.06
N ALA A 70 9.35 12.19 6.50
CA ALA A 70 9.63 10.98 7.25
C ALA A 70 10.43 9.97 6.41
N ASN A 71 10.08 9.76 5.14
CA ASN A 71 10.88 8.93 4.24
C ASN A 71 12.30 9.48 4.05
N ASN A 72 12.47 10.80 3.97
CA ASN A 72 13.81 11.40 3.87
C ASN A 72 14.64 11.21 5.14
N VAL A 73 14.01 11.17 6.33
CA VAL A 73 14.69 10.80 7.58
C VAL A 73 15.21 9.36 7.46
N GLY A 74 14.38 8.40 7.05
CA GLY A 74 14.81 7.03 6.81
C GLY A 74 15.92 6.94 5.75
N LEU A 75 15.78 7.68 4.64
CA LEU A 75 16.77 7.73 3.56
C LEU A 75 18.15 8.20 4.03
N SER A 76 18.21 9.12 4.98
CA SER A 76 19.48 9.64 5.52
C SER A 76 20.28 8.58 6.30
N LEU A 77 19.63 7.54 6.78
CA LEU A 77 20.23 6.44 7.55
C LEU A 77 20.49 5.18 6.70
N ALA A 78 19.91 5.13 5.51
CA ALA A 78 19.96 3.96 4.64
C ALA A 78 21.38 3.68 4.12
N LYS A 79 21.81 2.42 4.23
CA LYS A 79 23.15 1.92 3.87
C LYS A 79 23.12 1.03 2.63
N GLY A 80 21.95 0.56 2.21
CA GLY A 80 21.78 -0.33 1.06
C GLY A 80 22.15 0.35 -0.26
N SER A 81 22.64 -0.44 -1.21
CA SER A 81 22.88 0.01 -2.59
C SER A 81 21.55 0.29 -3.33
N SER A 82 20.46 -0.31 -2.86
CA SER A 82 19.09 -0.03 -3.31
C SER A 82 18.20 0.38 -2.13
N ILE A 83 17.22 1.23 -2.40
CA ILE A 83 16.20 1.70 -1.48
C ILE A 83 14.84 1.17 -1.93
N LEU A 84 14.07 0.64 -0.98
CA LEU A 84 12.64 0.39 -1.14
C LEU A 84 11.87 1.30 -0.20
N PHE A 85 11.08 2.22 -0.74
CA PHE A 85 10.02 2.90 0.01
C PHE A 85 8.80 2.00 0.03
N LEU A 86 8.29 1.70 1.22
CA LEU A 86 7.22 0.72 1.42
C LEU A 86 6.19 1.24 2.43
N ASN A 87 4.91 1.09 2.11
CA ASN A 87 3.85 1.39 3.07
C ASN A 87 3.71 0.30 4.14
N PRO A 88 3.33 0.66 5.38
CA PRO A 88 3.20 -0.27 6.50
C PRO A 88 2.01 -1.23 6.37
N ASP A 89 1.06 -0.96 5.48
CA ASP A 89 -0.14 -1.74 5.20
C ASP A 89 0.01 -2.63 3.94
N THR A 90 1.25 -3.07 3.67
CA THR A 90 1.58 -3.95 2.54
C THR A 90 2.10 -5.32 3.00
N ILE A 91 1.92 -6.32 2.15
CA ILE A 91 2.56 -7.64 2.29
C ILE A 91 3.35 -7.91 1.02
N VAL A 92 4.64 -8.19 1.19
CA VAL A 92 5.58 -8.45 0.10
C VAL A 92 5.90 -9.95 0.00
N THR A 93 6.34 -10.37 -1.18
CA THR A 93 6.75 -11.76 -1.45
C THR A 93 8.22 -11.81 -1.86
N GLN A 94 8.87 -12.96 -1.67
CA GLN A 94 10.26 -13.19 -2.05
C GLN A 94 10.49 -12.85 -3.51
N ASN A 95 9.69 -13.41 -4.40
CA ASN A 95 9.80 -13.17 -5.85
C ASN A 95 9.69 -11.68 -6.20
N CYS A 96 8.94 -10.90 -5.39
CA CYS A 96 8.76 -9.48 -5.61
C CYS A 96 10.05 -8.69 -5.33
N LEU A 97 10.70 -8.93 -4.19
CA LEU A 97 11.94 -8.23 -3.84
C LEU A 97 13.09 -8.61 -4.78
N GLU A 98 13.30 -9.90 -4.99
CA GLU A 98 14.36 -10.42 -5.87
C GLU A 98 14.16 -9.95 -7.31
N GLY A 99 12.95 -10.10 -7.86
CA GLY A 99 12.65 -9.69 -9.24
C GLY A 99 12.79 -8.18 -9.48
N CYS A 100 12.54 -7.35 -8.46
CA CYS A 100 12.80 -5.91 -8.52
C CYS A 100 14.30 -5.60 -8.52
N LEU A 101 15.08 -6.24 -7.65
CA LEU A 101 16.53 -6.08 -7.59
C LEU A 101 17.18 -6.53 -8.89
N ASP A 102 16.77 -7.69 -9.43
CA ASP A 102 17.27 -8.22 -10.71
C ASP A 102 16.98 -7.24 -11.85
N HIS A 103 15.76 -6.72 -11.92
CA HIS A 103 15.40 -5.73 -12.95
C HIS A 103 16.25 -4.46 -12.86
N LEU A 104 16.48 -3.95 -11.63
CA LEU A 104 17.36 -2.81 -11.40
C LEU A 104 18.80 -3.10 -11.85
N ASN A 105 19.29 -4.33 -11.62
CA ASN A 105 20.67 -4.71 -11.94
C ASN A 105 20.91 -4.87 -13.44
N VAL A 106 19.96 -5.47 -14.17
CA VAL A 106 20.14 -5.76 -15.60
C VAL A 106 19.73 -4.61 -16.52
N THR A 107 18.87 -3.67 -16.04
CA THR A 107 18.35 -2.59 -16.88
C THR A 107 19.15 -1.31 -16.66
N GLN A 108 20.00 -0.96 -17.63
CA GLN A 108 20.95 0.17 -17.50
C GLN A 108 20.27 1.52 -17.22
N ASN A 109 19.17 1.83 -17.91
CA ASN A 109 18.45 3.11 -17.76
C ASN A 109 17.28 3.03 -16.78
N CYS A 110 17.26 2.03 -15.89
CA CYS A 110 16.22 1.92 -14.88
C CYS A 110 16.41 2.99 -13.80
N GLY A 111 15.40 3.83 -13.62
CA GLY A 111 15.34 4.83 -12.57
C GLY A 111 14.75 4.27 -11.28
N ALA A 112 13.52 3.79 -11.38
CA ALA A 112 12.82 3.14 -10.28
C ALA A 112 11.91 2.03 -10.80
N VAL A 113 11.56 1.08 -9.94
CA VAL A 113 10.60 0.01 -10.21
C VAL A 113 9.45 0.04 -9.22
N GLY A 114 8.25 -0.25 -9.71
CA GLY A 114 7.06 -0.52 -8.93
C GLY A 114 6.38 -1.79 -9.42
N VAL A 115 5.48 -2.33 -8.63
CA VAL A 115 4.90 -3.65 -8.85
C VAL A 115 3.37 -3.60 -8.90
N GLN A 116 2.74 -4.69 -9.28
CA GLN A 116 1.31 -4.83 -9.20
C GLN A 116 0.86 -4.85 -7.74
N MET A 117 -0.05 -3.95 -7.39
CA MET A 117 -0.72 -3.97 -6.09
C MET A 117 -2.15 -4.49 -6.25
N ILE A 118 -2.57 -5.36 -5.34
CA ILE A 118 -3.95 -5.80 -5.18
C ILE A 118 -4.46 -5.40 -3.81
N ASP A 119 -5.76 -5.16 -3.68
CA ASP A 119 -6.40 -4.94 -2.38
C ASP A 119 -6.69 -6.28 -1.67
N GLY A 120 -7.15 -6.22 -0.42
CA GLY A 120 -7.48 -7.40 0.37
C GLY A 120 -8.61 -8.26 -0.20
N ALA A 121 -9.31 -7.79 -1.23
CA ALA A 121 -10.32 -8.54 -1.97
C ALA A 121 -9.79 -9.11 -3.32
N GLY A 122 -8.48 -9.04 -3.55
CA GLY A 122 -7.83 -9.52 -4.78
C GLY A 122 -8.05 -8.63 -6.00
N CYS A 123 -8.58 -7.42 -5.82
CA CYS A 123 -8.81 -6.51 -6.93
C CYS A 123 -7.55 -5.67 -7.22
N PHE A 124 -7.23 -5.53 -8.49
CA PHE A 124 -6.13 -4.68 -8.93
C PHE A 124 -6.30 -3.23 -8.48
N LEU A 125 -5.24 -2.65 -7.93
CA LEU A 125 -5.15 -1.25 -7.54
C LEU A 125 -4.55 -0.42 -8.69
N PRO A 126 -5.37 0.40 -9.37
CA PRO A 126 -4.93 1.14 -10.56
C PRO A 126 -3.77 2.11 -10.33
N GLU A 127 -3.59 2.58 -9.09
CA GLU A 127 -2.46 3.46 -8.70
C GLU A 127 -1.10 2.79 -8.77
N SER A 128 -1.01 1.47 -8.97
CA SER A 128 0.24 0.74 -9.19
C SER A 128 1.05 1.33 -10.35
N LYS A 129 0.37 1.87 -11.34
CA LYS A 129 0.94 2.49 -12.53
C LYS A 129 0.13 3.70 -12.95
N ARG A 130 0.79 4.83 -13.17
CA ARG A 130 0.11 6.08 -13.48
C ARG A 130 0.84 6.86 -14.58
N ASN A 131 0.07 7.65 -15.30
CA ASN A 131 0.61 8.72 -16.15
C ASN A 131 0.80 10.01 -15.35
N ILE A 132 1.54 10.95 -15.93
CA ILE A 132 1.68 12.29 -15.37
C ILE A 132 0.29 12.93 -15.29
N PRO A 133 -0.11 13.46 -14.12
CA PRO A 133 -1.40 14.09 -13.99
C PRO A 133 -1.47 15.36 -14.85
N GLY A 134 -2.37 15.35 -15.82
CA GLY A 134 -2.73 16.50 -16.63
C GLY A 134 -4.09 17.07 -16.23
N LEU A 135 -4.50 18.28 -16.73
CA LEU A 135 -5.82 18.88 -16.44
C LEU A 135 -6.96 17.93 -16.74
N ARG A 136 -6.91 17.39 -17.93
CA ARG A 136 -7.95 16.52 -18.44
C ARG A 136 -8.07 15.24 -17.62
N SER A 137 -6.97 14.56 -17.38
CA SER A 137 -6.93 13.33 -16.58
C SER A 137 -7.35 13.58 -15.14
N SER A 138 -6.92 14.69 -14.55
CA SER A 138 -7.34 15.11 -13.21
C SER A 138 -8.83 15.44 -13.17
N PHE A 139 -9.38 16.14 -14.18
CA PHE A 139 -10.80 16.43 -14.27
C PHE A 139 -11.65 15.15 -14.34
N PHE A 140 -11.31 14.19 -15.20
CA PHE A 140 -12.03 12.93 -15.29
C PHE A 140 -11.93 12.08 -14.03
N TYR A 141 -10.79 12.12 -13.36
CA TYR A 141 -10.61 11.44 -12.08
C TYR A 141 -11.50 12.04 -10.98
N PHE A 142 -11.47 13.38 -10.81
CA PHE A 142 -12.22 14.06 -9.76
C PHE A 142 -13.73 14.15 -10.01
N SER A 143 -14.15 14.25 -11.27
CA SER A 143 -15.57 14.19 -11.63
C SER A 143 -16.17 12.79 -11.47
N GLY A 144 -15.33 11.75 -11.31
CA GLY A 144 -15.76 10.36 -11.25
C GLY A 144 -16.06 9.75 -12.63
N LEU A 145 -15.93 10.51 -13.71
CA LEU A 145 -16.17 10.05 -15.08
C LEU A 145 -15.19 8.96 -15.51
N SER A 146 -13.98 8.94 -14.92
CA SER A 146 -13.02 7.85 -15.13
C SER A 146 -13.53 6.47 -14.70
N LYS A 147 -14.52 6.39 -13.80
CA LYS A 147 -15.14 5.14 -13.37
C LYS A 147 -16.12 4.57 -14.40
N LEU A 148 -16.67 5.40 -15.28
CA LEU A 148 -17.64 4.99 -16.30
C LEU A 148 -16.99 4.25 -17.48
N ALA A 149 -15.68 4.49 -17.71
CA ALA A 149 -14.96 3.87 -18.82
C ALA A 149 -13.52 3.51 -18.39
N THR A 150 -13.40 2.55 -17.50
CA THR A 150 -12.13 2.14 -16.86
C THR A 150 -11.06 1.63 -17.83
N ARG A 151 -11.45 1.10 -19.01
CA ARG A 151 -10.54 0.65 -20.07
C ARG A 151 -10.22 1.72 -21.12
N SER A 152 -10.86 2.87 -21.06
CA SER A 152 -10.63 3.94 -22.05
C SER A 152 -9.34 4.69 -21.74
N SER A 153 -8.43 4.75 -22.69
CA SER A 153 -7.22 5.59 -22.62
C SER A 153 -7.57 7.09 -22.52
N PHE A 154 -8.77 7.47 -22.94
CA PHE A 154 -9.25 8.84 -22.87
C PHE A 154 -9.77 9.22 -21.48
N PHE A 155 -10.62 8.40 -20.86
CA PHE A 155 -11.24 8.68 -19.57
C PHE A 155 -10.37 8.22 -18.38
N ASN A 156 -9.57 7.16 -18.57
CA ASN A 156 -8.70 6.59 -17.55
C ASN A 156 -7.21 6.85 -17.85
N ALA A 157 -6.90 7.95 -18.50
CA ALA A 157 -5.54 8.34 -18.87
C ALA A 157 -4.60 8.44 -17.65
N TYR A 158 -5.12 8.82 -16.48
CA TYR A 158 -4.31 8.94 -15.26
C TYR A 158 -3.74 7.60 -14.79
N HIS A 159 -4.52 6.53 -14.81
CA HIS A 159 -4.11 5.19 -14.35
C HIS A 159 -3.44 4.34 -15.43
N ALA A 160 -2.95 4.94 -16.52
CA ALA A 160 -2.35 4.22 -17.63
C ALA A 160 -3.19 2.99 -18.05
N GLY A 161 -4.50 3.19 -18.29
CA GLY A 161 -5.47 2.13 -18.56
C GLY A 161 -5.18 1.30 -19.82
N ASN A 162 -4.33 1.81 -20.70
CA ASN A 162 -3.84 1.13 -21.91
C ASN A 162 -2.75 0.08 -21.62
N ILE A 163 -2.15 0.08 -20.41
CA ILE A 163 -1.14 -0.91 -19.99
C ILE A 163 -1.86 -2.04 -19.26
N ARG A 164 -1.60 -3.29 -19.67
CA ARG A 164 -2.13 -4.47 -18.97
C ARG A 164 -1.56 -4.55 -17.54
N GLN A 165 -2.37 -5.05 -16.62
CA GLN A 165 -1.99 -5.13 -15.20
C GLN A 165 -0.83 -6.11 -14.93
N ASP A 166 -0.66 -7.12 -15.79
CA ASP A 166 0.32 -8.21 -15.68
C ASP A 166 1.58 -7.98 -16.55
N SER A 167 1.70 -6.81 -17.20
CA SER A 167 2.82 -6.54 -18.12
C SER A 167 3.98 -5.81 -17.43
N ARG A 168 5.20 -6.02 -17.93
CA ARG A 168 6.35 -5.17 -17.62
C ARG A 168 6.42 -4.02 -18.63
N LYS A 169 6.33 -2.78 -18.16
CA LYS A 169 6.33 -1.59 -19.04
C LYS A 169 6.93 -0.36 -18.35
N GLU A 170 7.53 0.50 -19.16
CA GLU A 170 7.89 1.84 -18.74
C GLU A 170 6.62 2.63 -18.42
N VAL A 171 6.62 3.34 -17.30
CA VAL A 171 5.53 4.21 -16.86
C VAL A 171 6.09 5.51 -16.32
N PRO A 172 5.42 6.64 -16.53
CA PRO A 172 5.92 7.91 -16.02
C PRO A 172 5.94 7.99 -14.50
N VAL A 173 4.97 7.35 -13.82
CA VAL A 173 4.74 7.53 -12.38
C VAL A 173 4.44 6.18 -11.71
N LEU A 174 5.18 5.92 -10.64
CA LEU A 174 5.00 4.78 -9.74
C LEU A 174 4.27 5.22 -8.46
N SER A 175 3.78 4.23 -7.69
CA SER A 175 3.18 4.47 -6.38
C SER A 175 4.25 4.51 -5.29
N GLY A 176 4.14 5.47 -4.37
CA GLY A 176 4.96 5.53 -3.16
C GLY A 176 4.68 4.40 -2.16
N ALA A 177 3.62 3.63 -2.35
CA ALA A 177 3.33 2.46 -1.51
C ALA A 177 4.33 1.31 -1.72
N PHE A 178 4.92 1.21 -2.92
CA PHE A 178 6.05 0.36 -3.24
C PHE A 178 6.85 1.02 -4.36
N MET A 179 8.03 1.54 -4.04
CA MET A 179 8.94 2.14 -5.02
C MET A 179 10.37 1.75 -4.67
N MET A 180 11.02 0.97 -5.53
CA MET A 180 12.41 0.55 -5.37
C MET A 180 13.29 1.22 -6.41
N ALA A 181 14.47 1.70 -6.00
CA ALA A 181 15.44 2.33 -6.89
C ALA A 181 16.86 2.15 -6.34
N ARG A 182 17.88 2.34 -7.18
CA ARG A 182 19.26 2.45 -6.68
C ARG A 182 19.37 3.68 -5.77
N THR A 183 20.11 3.54 -4.68
CA THR A 183 20.32 4.62 -3.71
C THR A 183 20.91 5.87 -4.36
N GLU A 184 21.83 5.71 -5.30
CA GLU A 184 22.42 6.83 -6.05
C GLU A 184 21.40 7.60 -6.88
N VAL A 185 20.40 6.92 -7.46
CA VAL A 185 19.32 7.55 -8.24
C VAL A 185 18.47 8.42 -7.34
N ILE A 186 18.06 7.88 -6.17
CA ILE A 186 17.26 8.63 -5.19
C ILE A 186 18.04 9.83 -4.66
N LYS A 187 19.33 9.67 -4.35
CA LYS A 187 20.20 10.78 -3.91
C LYS A 187 20.37 11.86 -4.99
N LYS A 188 20.57 11.47 -6.25
CA LYS A 188 20.64 12.41 -7.38
C LYS A 188 19.31 13.14 -7.62
N ALA A 189 18.18 12.47 -7.39
CA ALA A 189 16.86 13.08 -7.46
C ALA A 189 16.56 14.01 -6.27
N GLY A 190 17.35 13.98 -5.20
CA GLY A 190 17.19 14.79 -3.99
C GLY A 190 16.19 14.22 -2.99
N GLY A 191 15.81 12.95 -3.11
CA GLY A 191 14.80 12.31 -2.29
C GLY A 191 13.39 12.83 -2.58
N PHE A 192 12.48 12.67 -1.62
CA PHE A 192 11.15 13.26 -1.68
C PHE A 192 11.22 14.78 -1.41
N ASP A 193 10.43 15.57 -2.12
CA ASP A 193 10.33 17.01 -1.87
C ASP A 193 9.61 17.26 -0.52
N PRO A 194 10.27 17.81 0.51
CA PRO A 194 9.74 17.91 1.86
C PRO A 194 8.57 18.88 2.01
N ARG A 195 8.23 19.62 0.96
CA ARG A 195 7.06 20.52 0.93
C ARG A 195 5.75 19.75 0.79
N TYR A 196 5.77 18.51 0.29
CA TYR A 196 4.60 17.63 0.32
C TYR A 196 4.47 17.03 1.71
N PHE A 197 3.32 17.27 2.34
CA PHE A 197 3.00 16.58 3.58
C PHE A 197 2.58 15.13 3.30
N MET A 198 1.68 14.95 2.35
CA MET A 198 1.16 13.66 1.87
C MET A 198 0.49 13.89 0.52
N TYR A 199 0.57 12.91 -0.38
CA TYR A 199 0.08 12.91 -1.77
C TYR A 199 0.89 13.78 -2.72
N GLY A 200 1.20 13.19 -3.87
CA GLY A 200 1.90 13.86 -4.96
C GLY A 200 3.42 13.85 -4.86
N GLU A 201 3.99 13.51 -3.70
CA GLU A 201 5.43 13.33 -3.52
C GLU A 201 6.00 12.21 -4.38
N ASP A 202 5.26 11.12 -4.55
CA ASP A 202 5.62 9.98 -5.39
C ASP A 202 5.55 10.33 -6.88
N VAL A 203 4.56 11.12 -7.27
CA VAL A 203 4.44 11.67 -8.63
C VAL A 203 5.62 12.58 -8.92
N ASP A 204 5.93 13.47 -7.99
CA ASP A 204 7.03 14.43 -8.08
C ASP A 204 8.39 13.73 -8.19
N LEU A 205 8.66 12.75 -7.33
CA LEU A 205 9.89 11.95 -7.36
C LEU A 205 10.02 11.17 -8.67
N SER A 206 8.93 10.50 -9.12
CA SER A 206 8.92 9.76 -10.38
C SER A 206 9.27 10.65 -11.58
N ILE A 207 8.71 11.86 -11.64
CA ILE A 207 9.00 12.83 -12.70
C ILE A 207 10.45 13.35 -12.58
N THR A 208 10.94 13.57 -11.37
CA THR A 208 12.31 14.03 -11.12
C THR A 208 13.32 12.99 -11.58
N ILE A 209 13.07 11.70 -11.31
CA ILE A 209 13.88 10.58 -11.84
C ILE A 209 13.86 10.59 -13.38
N GLY A 210 12.68 10.77 -13.99
CA GLY A 210 12.56 10.88 -15.46
C GLY A 210 13.36 12.04 -16.05
N LYS A 211 13.45 13.18 -15.35
CA LYS A 211 14.27 14.34 -15.76
C LYS A 211 15.78 14.07 -15.72
N LEU A 212 16.24 13.07 -14.97
CA LEU A 212 17.60 12.58 -14.99
C LEU A 212 17.92 11.70 -16.22
N GLY A 213 16.97 11.53 -17.15
CA GLY A 213 17.08 10.67 -18.33
C GLY A 213 16.82 9.18 -18.05
N LEU A 214 16.36 8.84 -16.85
CA LEU A 214 16.09 7.46 -16.43
C LEU A 214 14.62 7.11 -16.66
N LYS A 215 14.31 5.80 -16.67
CA LYS A 215 12.97 5.26 -16.91
C LYS A 215 12.41 4.58 -15.67
N ASN A 216 11.19 4.89 -15.31
CA ASN A 216 10.47 4.16 -14.27
C ASN A 216 9.78 2.95 -14.90
N TRP A 217 9.83 1.80 -14.22
CA TRP A 217 9.29 0.54 -14.71
C TRP A 217 8.20 0.01 -13.79
N TYR A 218 7.11 -0.40 -14.40
CA TYR A 218 6.07 -1.19 -13.76
C TYR A 218 6.28 -2.67 -14.10
N LEU A 219 6.45 -3.51 -13.07
CA LEU A 219 6.66 -4.95 -13.16
C LEU A 219 5.37 -5.66 -12.74
N GLY A 220 4.44 -5.79 -13.68
CA GLY A 220 3.08 -6.25 -13.40
C GLY A 220 2.95 -7.74 -13.10
N ASP A 221 3.96 -8.54 -13.40
CA ASP A 221 4.04 -9.95 -13.03
C ASP A 221 4.46 -10.17 -11.56
N LEU A 222 5.03 -9.16 -10.92
CA LEU A 222 5.34 -9.15 -9.49
C LEU A 222 4.20 -8.50 -8.71
N LYS A 223 3.74 -9.16 -7.64
CA LYS A 223 2.54 -8.73 -6.90
C LYS A 223 2.82 -8.54 -5.42
N ILE A 224 2.16 -7.53 -4.86
CA ILE A 224 2.04 -7.34 -3.41
C ILE A 224 0.58 -7.15 -3.04
N LEU A 225 0.25 -7.45 -1.78
CA LEU A 225 -1.01 -7.02 -1.18
C LEU A 225 -0.83 -5.62 -0.57
N HIS A 226 -1.82 -4.74 -0.71
CA HIS A 226 -1.86 -3.42 -0.09
C HIS A 226 -3.28 -3.14 0.40
N TYR A 227 -3.49 -3.19 1.71
CA TYR A 227 -4.82 -3.00 2.32
C TYR A 227 -5.40 -1.62 2.08
N LYS A 228 -4.55 -0.62 1.88
CA LYS A 228 -4.86 0.75 1.46
C LYS A 228 -5.72 1.58 2.40
N GLY A 229 -5.19 2.72 2.77
CA GLY A 229 -5.94 3.77 3.48
C GLY A 229 -6.02 3.60 4.98
N GLU A 230 -5.29 2.66 5.54
CA GLU A 230 -5.32 2.36 6.97
C GLU A 230 -4.80 3.51 7.84
N SER A 231 -3.74 4.19 7.40
CA SER A 231 -3.20 5.38 8.08
C SER A 231 -4.06 6.65 7.86
N SER A 232 -5.06 6.60 6.96
CA SER A 232 -5.93 7.75 6.61
C SER A 232 -7.42 7.35 6.57
N LYS A 233 -7.87 6.65 7.63
CA LYS A 233 -9.24 6.09 7.73
C LYS A 233 -10.36 7.10 7.51
N GLU A 234 -10.13 8.37 7.88
CA GLU A 234 -11.13 9.41 7.72
C GLU A 234 -10.81 10.35 6.54
N LYS A 235 -11.59 10.25 5.47
CA LYS A 235 -11.62 11.26 4.40
C LYS A 235 -12.38 12.50 4.88
N ASN A 236 -11.83 13.17 5.90
CA ASN A 236 -12.36 14.39 6.47
C ASN A 236 -11.93 15.64 5.66
N GLU A 237 -12.37 16.81 6.08
CA GLU A 237 -12.05 18.08 5.39
C GLU A 237 -10.54 18.32 5.30
N LYS A 238 -9.78 17.95 6.36
CA LYS A 238 -8.32 18.06 6.40
C LYS A 238 -7.62 17.21 5.34
N TYR A 239 -8.14 16.00 5.07
CA TYR A 239 -7.64 15.13 3.97
C TYR A 239 -7.68 15.86 2.62
N TYR A 240 -8.80 16.52 2.34
CA TYR A 240 -8.95 17.24 1.06
C TYR A 240 -8.09 18.50 0.99
N GLU A 241 -7.93 19.20 2.09
CA GLU A 241 -7.02 20.35 2.15
C GLU A 241 -5.58 19.96 1.82
N ILE A 242 -5.06 18.90 2.44
CA ILE A 242 -3.73 18.35 2.16
C ILE A 242 -3.60 17.98 0.68
N PHE A 243 -4.59 17.28 0.14
CA PHE A 243 -4.60 16.87 -1.25
C PHE A 243 -4.58 18.06 -2.22
N PHE A 244 -5.40 19.09 -1.99
CA PHE A 244 -5.41 20.31 -2.83
C PHE A 244 -4.12 21.12 -2.68
N GLN A 245 -3.52 21.16 -1.50
CA GLN A 245 -2.20 21.79 -1.30
C GLN A 245 -1.11 21.06 -2.10
N ALA A 246 -1.08 19.74 -2.05
CA ALA A 246 -0.16 18.92 -2.83
C ALA A 246 -0.33 19.16 -4.35
N MET A 247 -1.57 19.21 -4.84
CA MET A 247 -1.87 19.52 -6.24
C MET A 247 -1.39 20.92 -6.64
N LYS A 248 -1.60 21.94 -5.81
CA LYS A 248 -1.10 23.30 -6.04
C LYS A 248 0.42 23.33 -6.13
N LEU A 249 1.10 22.63 -5.21
CA LEU A 249 2.56 22.54 -5.19
C LEU A 249 3.07 21.86 -6.47
N PHE A 250 2.48 20.74 -6.86
CA PHE A 250 2.80 20.00 -8.07
C PHE A 250 2.68 20.89 -9.32
N LEU A 251 1.56 21.57 -9.50
CA LEU A 251 1.33 22.46 -10.63
C LEU A 251 2.28 23.66 -10.63
N LYS A 252 2.70 24.17 -9.48
CA LYS A 252 3.68 25.24 -9.36
C LYS A 252 5.08 24.76 -9.76
N LYS A 253 5.47 23.56 -9.34
CA LYS A 253 6.81 22.99 -9.57
C LYS A 253 7.03 22.56 -11.01
N HIS A 254 6.02 21.94 -11.64
CA HIS A 254 6.10 21.38 -12.98
C HIS A 254 5.45 22.30 -14.03
N ASN A 255 5.90 23.54 -14.09
CA ASN A 255 5.31 24.66 -14.87
C ASN A 255 5.16 24.46 -16.38
N GLY A 256 5.89 23.52 -17.00
CA GLY A 256 5.85 23.30 -18.46
C GLY A 256 4.51 22.88 -19.03
N TYR A 257 3.55 22.51 -18.19
CA TYR A 257 2.26 21.95 -18.62
C TYR A 257 1.08 22.95 -18.56
N TRP A 258 1.25 24.18 -17.97
CA TRP A 258 0.08 25.01 -17.66
C TRP A 258 0.34 26.52 -17.60
N SER A 259 -0.56 27.34 -18.14
CA SER A 259 -0.54 28.79 -17.97
C SER A 259 -1.17 29.23 -16.64
N GLY A 260 -0.59 30.25 -15.96
CA GLY A 260 -0.87 30.60 -14.55
C GLY A 260 -2.33 30.85 -14.16
N LYS A 261 -3.15 31.52 -14.99
CA LYS A 261 -4.57 31.82 -14.67
C LYS A 261 -5.48 30.60 -14.75
N MET A 262 -5.28 29.70 -15.71
CA MET A 262 -6.10 28.47 -15.84
C MET A 262 -5.90 27.52 -14.66
N LYS A 263 -4.73 27.52 -14.03
CA LYS A 263 -4.41 26.67 -12.86
C LYS A 263 -5.26 27.01 -11.65
N SER A 264 -5.34 28.31 -11.30
CA SER A 264 -6.08 28.75 -10.13
C SER A 264 -7.58 28.52 -10.29
N VAL A 265 -8.13 28.79 -11.48
CA VAL A 265 -9.54 28.54 -11.79
C VAL A 265 -9.86 27.04 -11.72
N PHE A 266 -9.03 26.19 -12.28
CA PHE A 266 -9.25 24.72 -12.24
C PHE A 266 -9.23 24.18 -10.81
N ILE A 267 -8.28 24.61 -9.97
CA ILE A 267 -8.20 24.19 -8.57
C ILE A 267 -9.45 24.62 -7.81
N GLU A 268 -9.91 25.86 -8.02
CA GLU A 268 -11.08 26.38 -7.32
C GLU A 268 -12.38 25.70 -7.74
N VAL A 269 -12.55 25.45 -9.06
CA VAL A 269 -13.69 24.68 -9.58
C VAL A 269 -13.68 23.26 -9.03
N THR A 270 -12.53 22.59 -9.02
CA THR A 270 -12.42 21.22 -8.51
C THR A 270 -12.70 21.16 -7.02
N LYS A 271 -12.20 22.12 -6.23
CA LYS A 271 -12.44 22.24 -4.80
C LYS A 271 -13.92 22.45 -4.49
N ASN A 272 -14.59 23.35 -5.22
CA ASN A 272 -16.01 23.65 -5.01
C ASN A 272 -16.91 22.46 -5.43
N PHE A 273 -16.60 21.81 -6.53
CA PHE A 273 -17.29 20.58 -6.97
C PHE A 273 -17.14 19.46 -5.92
N TYR A 274 -15.94 19.32 -5.34
CA TYR A 274 -15.69 18.34 -4.31
C TYR A 274 -16.42 18.62 -3.00
N LYS A 275 -16.46 19.89 -2.55
CA LYS A 275 -17.24 20.32 -1.38
C LYS A 275 -18.73 20.01 -1.54
N LEU A 276 -19.26 20.22 -2.73
CA LEU A 276 -20.66 19.92 -3.06
C LEU A 276 -20.92 18.41 -2.99
N ASN A 277 -20.06 17.60 -3.62
CA ASN A 277 -20.18 16.13 -3.59
C ASN A 277 -19.99 15.55 -2.18
N PHE A 278 -19.12 16.13 -1.35
CA PHE A 278 -18.91 15.70 0.02
C PHE A 278 -20.15 15.94 0.88
N LYS A 279 -20.80 17.10 0.75
CA LYS A 279 -22.07 17.37 1.43
C LYS A 279 -23.18 16.39 1.04
N LEU A 280 -23.24 15.98 -0.23
CA LEU A 280 -24.21 15.02 -0.73
C LEU A 280 -23.93 13.56 -0.28
N ARG A 281 -22.64 13.20 -0.06
CA ARG A 281 -22.21 11.85 0.36
C ARG A 281 -22.25 11.61 1.87
N LYS A 282 -22.41 12.62 2.69
CA LYS A 282 -22.38 12.52 4.18
C LYS A 282 -23.48 11.63 4.77
N LYS A 283 -24.32 10.98 3.95
CA LYS A 283 -25.40 10.06 4.35
C LYS A 283 -25.04 8.56 4.31
N SER A 284 -23.82 8.19 3.92
CA SER A 284 -23.41 6.77 3.91
C SER A 284 -22.22 6.58 4.86
N THR A 285 -22.51 6.43 6.13
CA THR A 285 -21.55 5.88 7.10
C THR A 285 -21.41 4.39 6.84
N THR A 286 -20.30 3.97 6.30
CA THR A 286 -19.89 2.57 6.36
C THR A 286 -19.57 2.25 7.83
N ASN A 287 -20.47 1.56 8.50
CA ASN A 287 -20.16 0.91 9.77
C ASN A 287 -19.05 -0.11 9.49
N ASN A 288 -17.87 0.11 10.08
CA ASN A 288 -16.80 -0.89 10.19
C ASN A 288 -17.18 -1.91 11.30
N SER A 289 -18.37 -2.48 11.23
CA SER A 289 -18.71 -3.61 12.09
C SER A 289 -17.92 -4.83 11.57
N ILE A 290 -17.27 -5.54 12.46
CA ILE A 290 -16.73 -6.88 12.18
C ILE A 290 -17.90 -7.68 11.58
N ILE A 291 -17.73 -8.13 10.34
CA ILE A 291 -18.74 -9.02 9.73
C ILE A 291 -18.61 -10.35 10.45
N LYS A 292 -19.68 -10.76 11.09
CA LYS A 292 -19.77 -12.10 11.70
C LYS A 292 -20.05 -13.11 10.59
N TYR A 293 -19.22 -14.13 10.50
CA TYR A 293 -19.37 -15.21 9.55
C TYR A 293 -20.11 -16.39 10.20
N ALA A 294 -21.03 -17.03 9.46
CA ALA A 294 -21.68 -18.25 9.90
C ALA A 294 -20.69 -19.43 10.02
N ALA A 295 -19.73 -19.50 9.09
CA ALA A 295 -18.67 -20.49 9.11
C ALA A 295 -17.37 -19.91 8.54
N VAL A 296 -16.24 -20.30 9.13
CA VAL A 296 -14.89 -19.95 8.67
C VAL A 296 -14.06 -21.20 8.55
N SER A 297 -13.45 -21.41 7.39
CA SER A 297 -12.49 -22.48 7.16
C SER A 297 -11.09 -22.04 7.60
N VAL A 298 -10.41 -22.85 8.38
CA VAL A 298 -9.12 -22.52 8.97
C VAL A 298 -8.07 -23.53 8.52
N PHE A 299 -6.99 -23.04 7.95
CA PHE A 299 -5.82 -23.79 7.54
C PHE A 299 -4.63 -23.35 8.39
N CYS A 300 -4.36 -24.07 9.46
CA CYS A 300 -3.30 -23.77 10.42
C CYS A 300 -2.68 -25.04 10.99
N ALA A 301 -1.52 -24.91 11.64
CA ALA A 301 -0.94 -26.00 12.41
C ALA A 301 -1.83 -26.36 13.63
N GLU A 302 -1.81 -27.62 14.06
CA GLU A 302 -2.61 -28.08 15.18
C GLU A 302 -2.31 -27.28 16.48
N SER A 303 -1.03 -26.93 16.69
CA SER A 303 -0.60 -26.11 17.83
C SER A 303 -1.14 -24.66 17.84
N GLU A 304 -1.74 -24.21 16.75
CA GLU A 304 -2.28 -22.84 16.61
C GLU A 304 -3.79 -22.77 16.82
N GLN A 305 -4.47 -23.92 16.82
CA GLN A 305 -5.94 -23.99 16.89
C GLN A 305 -6.48 -23.35 18.17
N GLU A 306 -5.82 -23.56 19.32
CA GLU A 306 -6.23 -22.95 20.59
C GLU A 306 -6.17 -21.42 20.53
N LYS A 307 -5.10 -20.85 19.95
CA LYS A 307 -4.98 -19.41 19.76
C LYS A 307 -6.10 -18.85 18.89
N ILE A 308 -6.38 -19.49 17.76
CA ILE A 308 -7.43 -19.06 16.83
C ILE A 308 -8.81 -19.16 17.47
N ASN A 309 -9.06 -20.22 18.26
CA ASN A 309 -10.31 -20.36 19.01
C ASN A 309 -10.47 -19.24 20.06
N ALA A 310 -9.42 -18.91 20.80
CA ALA A 310 -9.44 -17.80 21.76
C ALA A 310 -9.76 -16.47 21.06
N MET A 311 -9.06 -16.15 19.98
CA MET A 311 -9.32 -14.94 19.17
C MET A 311 -10.75 -14.88 18.64
N ASN A 312 -11.32 -16.03 18.22
CA ASN A 312 -12.72 -16.08 17.78
C ASN A 312 -13.68 -15.83 18.93
N SER A 313 -13.40 -16.40 20.11
CA SER A 313 -14.24 -16.24 21.30
C SER A 313 -14.29 -14.79 21.78
N GLU A 314 -13.16 -14.09 21.76
CA GLU A 314 -13.06 -12.69 22.15
C GLU A 314 -13.70 -11.73 21.12
N ASN A 315 -13.48 -11.98 19.85
CA ASN A 315 -13.89 -11.07 18.79
C ASN A 315 -15.26 -11.42 18.15
N HIS A 316 -15.83 -12.59 18.50
CA HIS A 316 -17.10 -13.10 17.92
C HIS A 316 -17.12 -13.08 16.39
N PHE A 317 -15.99 -13.43 15.77
CA PHE A 317 -15.74 -13.33 14.33
C PHE A 317 -16.54 -14.37 13.52
N ALA A 318 -16.70 -15.59 14.06
CA ALA A 318 -17.43 -16.67 13.42
C ALA A 318 -18.29 -17.45 14.41
N ASP A 319 -19.42 -17.96 13.92
CA ASP A 319 -20.25 -18.89 14.71
C ASP A 319 -19.61 -20.29 14.77
N GLN A 320 -18.95 -20.71 13.70
CA GLN A 320 -18.27 -22.00 13.59
C GLN A 320 -16.90 -21.85 12.90
N LEU A 321 -15.86 -22.45 13.51
CA LEU A 321 -14.57 -22.67 12.89
C LEU A 321 -14.47 -24.13 12.43
N SER A 322 -14.01 -24.33 11.19
CA SER A 322 -13.78 -25.65 10.61
C SER A 322 -12.30 -25.77 10.23
N TYR A 323 -11.56 -26.58 10.95
CA TYR A 323 -10.14 -26.85 10.68
C TYR A 323 -10.04 -27.90 9.56
N LEU A 324 -9.37 -27.53 8.48
CA LEU A 324 -9.30 -28.31 7.26
C LEU A 324 -7.85 -28.61 6.88
N GLU A 325 -7.65 -29.80 6.31
CA GLU A 325 -6.42 -30.16 5.62
C GLU A 325 -6.42 -29.59 4.20
N GLU A 326 -5.24 -29.43 3.62
CA GLU A 326 -5.05 -28.93 2.27
C GLU A 326 -5.80 -29.80 1.24
N GLY A 327 -6.60 -29.18 0.38
CA GLY A 327 -7.37 -29.85 -0.68
C GLY A 327 -8.86 -30.09 -0.39
N ASN A 328 -9.33 -29.91 0.84
CA ASN A 328 -10.72 -30.19 1.24
C ASN A 328 -11.64 -28.95 1.25
N PHE A 329 -11.45 -28.02 0.33
CA PHE A 329 -12.15 -26.74 0.34
C PHE A 329 -13.42 -26.76 -0.51
N THR A 330 -14.58 -26.58 0.11
CA THR A 330 -15.88 -26.35 -0.56
C THR A 330 -16.27 -24.88 -0.44
N HIS A 331 -16.29 -24.17 -1.56
CA HIS A 331 -16.64 -22.75 -1.61
C HIS A 331 -18.14 -22.54 -1.43
N ASN A 332 -18.55 -21.81 -0.38
CA ASN A 332 -19.90 -21.26 -0.26
C ASN A 332 -19.82 -19.72 -0.11
N TYR A 333 -20.71 -19.00 -0.78
CA TYR A 333 -20.92 -17.57 -0.57
C TYR A 333 -21.27 -17.33 0.92
N ASN A 334 -20.66 -16.38 1.58
CA ASN A 334 -20.69 -16.07 3.02
C ASN A 334 -19.70 -16.86 3.88
N THR A 335 -18.69 -17.43 3.29
CA THR A 335 -17.58 -18.04 4.04
C THR A 335 -16.36 -17.16 4.03
N ALA A 336 -15.58 -17.22 5.09
CA ALA A 336 -14.23 -16.68 5.13
C ALA A 336 -13.22 -17.81 5.28
N VAL A 337 -11.98 -17.51 4.94
CA VAL A 337 -10.87 -18.46 5.06
C VAL A 337 -9.74 -17.78 5.83
N ILE A 338 -9.17 -18.52 6.78
CA ILE A 338 -7.96 -18.11 7.49
C ILE A 338 -6.82 -19.02 7.04
N TYR A 339 -5.73 -18.43 6.58
CA TYR A 339 -4.47 -19.12 6.31
C TYR A 339 -3.41 -18.72 7.35
N SER A 340 -2.78 -19.70 7.99
CA SER A 340 -1.62 -19.44 8.85
C SER A 340 -0.34 -19.34 8.05
N THR A 341 0.50 -18.36 8.41
CA THR A 341 1.82 -18.15 7.79
C THR A 341 2.83 -19.23 8.17
N THR A 342 2.56 -20.07 9.16
CA THR A 342 3.36 -21.27 9.48
C THR A 342 3.30 -22.31 8.37
N LEU A 343 2.12 -22.53 7.79
CA LEU A 343 1.90 -23.55 6.76
C LEU A 343 1.97 -22.97 5.33
N TYR A 344 1.59 -21.70 5.16
CA TYR A 344 1.41 -21.10 3.85
C TYR A 344 2.29 -19.86 3.68
N THR A 345 3.02 -19.80 2.57
CA THR A 345 3.80 -18.61 2.23
C THR A 345 2.90 -17.44 1.87
N TYR A 346 3.36 -16.22 2.06
CA TYR A 346 2.64 -15.02 1.62
C TYR A 346 2.38 -15.02 0.10
N SER A 347 3.27 -15.62 -0.70
CA SER A 347 3.05 -15.79 -2.15
C SER A 347 1.83 -16.63 -2.45
N PHE A 348 1.66 -17.77 -1.77
CA PHE A 348 0.49 -18.63 -1.91
C PHE A 348 -0.79 -17.90 -1.48
N ILE A 349 -0.76 -17.20 -0.35
CA ILE A 349 -1.92 -16.48 0.18
C ILE A 349 -2.35 -15.35 -0.77
N ILE A 350 -1.40 -14.56 -1.29
CA ILE A 350 -1.68 -13.50 -2.27
C ILE A 350 -2.26 -14.06 -3.57
N GLU A 351 -1.77 -15.21 -4.02
CA GLU A 351 -2.35 -15.88 -5.18
C GLU A 351 -3.77 -16.36 -4.91
N SER A 352 -4.03 -16.91 -3.73
CA SER A 352 -5.37 -17.34 -3.29
C SER A 352 -6.33 -16.16 -3.23
N ILE A 353 -5.93 -15.02 -2.65
CA ILE A 353 -6.69 -13.77 -2.65
C ILE A 353 -6.99 -13.31 -4.09
N THR A 354 -6.01 -13.38 -4.97
CA THR A 354 -6.16 -13.00 -6.39
C THR A 354 -7.16 -13.90 -7.12
N LYS A 355 -7.18 -15.20 -6.82
CA LYS A 355 -8.12 -16.18 -7.40
C LYS A 355 -9.53 -16.03 -6.85
N ALA A 356 -9.66 -15.74 -5.56
CA ALA A 356 -10.96 -15.56 -4.89
C ALA A 356 -11.78 -14.40 -5.46
N LYS A 357 -11.15 -13.29 -5.87
CA LYS A 357 -11.79 -12.12 -6.49
C LYS A 357 -13.07 -11.67 -5.79
N SER A 358 -13.03 -11.54 -4.49
CA SER A 358 -14.18 -11.14 -3.65
C SER A 358 -15.34 -12.17 -3.58
N GLN A 359 -15.15 -13.40 -4.00
CA GLN A 359 -16.17 -14.46 -3.82
C GLN A 359 -16.29 -14.86 -2.35
N TYR A 360 -15.18 -14.82 -1.62
CA TYR A 360 -15.10 -15.03 -0.18
C TYR A 360 -13.94 -14.20 0.39
N SER A 361 -13.98 -13.96 1.70
CA SER A 361 -12.94 -13.17 2.37
C SER A 361 -11.78 -14.07 2.78
N ILE A 362 -10.55 -13.58 2.63
CA ILE A 362 -9.34 -14.28 3.06
C ILE A 362 -8.67 -13.47 4.15
N TYR A 363 -8.31 -14.14 5.22
CA TYR A 363 -7.62 -13.62 6.38
C TYR A 363 -6.30 -14.34 6.57
N ILE A 364 -5.33 -13.63 7.10
CA ILE A 364 -4.00 -14.13 7.37
C ILE A 364 -3.81 -14.18 8.87
N PHE A 365 -3.61 -15.37 9.41
CA PHE A 365 -3.14 -15.53 10.79
C PHE A 365 -1.62 -15.57 10.79
N ASP A 366 -1.03 -14.67 11.55
CA ASP A 366 0.40 -14.63 11.80
C ASP A 366 0.66 -14.93 13.28
N PRO A 367 1.20 -16.12 13.61
CA PRO A 367 1.42 -16.55 14.99
C PRO A 367 2.53 -15.74 15.71
N GLU A 368 3.48 -15.13 14.97
CA GLU A 368 4.52 -14.28 15.57
C GLU A 368 3.94 -12.97 16.08
N THR A 369 3.01 -12.37 15.33
CA THR A 369 2.37 -11.10 15.71
C THR A 369 1.11 -11.30 16.56
N GLY A 370 0.57 -12.53 16.61
CA GLY A 370 -0.67 -12.84 17.31
C GLY A 370 -1.89 -12.17 16.69
N THR A 371 -1.91 -11.95 15.38
CA THR A 371 -2.98 -11.22 14.70
C THR A 371 -3.63 -12.03 13.59
N ILE A 372 -4.93 -11.81 13.37
CA ILE A 372 -5.65 -12.22 12.15
C ILE A 372 -6.01 -10.94 11.38
N ILE A 373 -5.50 -10.78 10.18
CA ILE A 373 -5.72 -9.59 9.34
C ILE A 373 -6.27 -10.00 7.99
N GLY A 374 -7.32 -9.31 7.55
CA GLY A 374 -7.92 -9.54 6.23
C GLY A 374 -8.82 -8.37 5.80
N SER A 375 -9.64 -8.59 4.79
CA SER A 375 -10.55 -7.57 4.28
C SER A 375 -11.90 -8.17 3.93
N ASN A 376 -12.97 -7.47 4.28
CA ASN A 376 -14.35 -7.90 4.04
C ASN A 376 -14.84 -7.58 2.61
N GLY A 377 -14.03 -6.97 1.77
CA GLY A 377 -14.45 -6.65 0.41
C GLY A 377 -13.59 -5.60 -0.28
N LYS A 378 -13.98 -5.25 -1.50
CA LYS A 378 -13.25 -4.30 -2.34
C LYS A 378 -13.16 -2.91 -1.70
N LEU A 379 -11.93 -2.41 -1.56
CA LEU A 379 -11.65 -1.08 -0.98
C LEU A 379 -12.17 -0.90 0.46
N SER A 380 -12.48 -2.00 1.16
CA SER A 380 -12.72 -1.96 2.60
C SER A 380 -11.40 -1.83 3.36
N THR A 381 -11.47 -1.20 4.54
CA THR A 381 -10.33 -1.20 5.47
C THR A 381 -10.03 -2.62 5.95
N ALA A 382 -8.80 -2.85 6.38
CA ALA A 382 -8.43 -4.12 6.99
C ALA A 382 -9.25 -4.37 8.26
N VAL A 383 -9.68 -5.60 8.44
CA VAL A 383 -10.22 -6.12 9.69
C VAL A 383 -9.05 -6.75 10.44
N ILE A 384 -8.86 -6.34 11.68
CA ILE A 384 -7.76 -6.78 12.53
C ILE A 384 -8.35 -7.38 13.78
N LEU A 385 -8.04 -8.65 14.05
CA LEU A 385 -8.36 -9.33 15.28
C LEU A 385 -7.07 -9.52 16.08
N TYR A 386 -7.13 -9.28 17.36
CA TYR A 386 -6.01 -9.45 18.30
C TYR A 386 -6.33 -10.58 19.28
N LEU A 387 -5.30 -11.20 19.81
CA LEU A 387 -5.35 -11.92 21.07
C LEU A 387 -4.79 -10.92 22.11
N ASP A 388 -5.63 -10.52 23.06
CA ASP A 388 -5.25 -9.63 24.17
C ASP A 388 -4.34 -10.33 25.20
#